data_3b38e1f2783e5990406ecad0d82c905d
#
_entry.id   3b38e1f2783e5990406ecad0d82c905d
#
_cell.length_a   1.000
_cell.length_b   1.000
_cell.length_c   1.000
_cell.angle_alpha   90.00
_cell.angle_beta   90.00
_cell.angle_gamma   90.00
#
_symmetry.space_group_name_H-M   'P 1'
#
loop_
_entity.id
_entity.type
_entity.pdbx_description
1 polymer ?
#
loop_
_entity_poly.entity_id
_entity_poly.type
_entity_poly.pdbx_seq_one_letter_code
_entity_poly.pdbx_strand_id
1 'polypeptide(L)'
;ILNRKQGLKVFYRISDDDVIELLNALRNVAGRHVADVERLVNTYLTIKDNLEPVPRDELLARVQDDLVTVIDVRPAEEYAAGHIPGAANIPLSELEKHLDQFDPEQEIVAYCRGPHCILAFDAVARLREKGYMARRLQDGFPEWKSAGLPVK
;
A
#
# COMPACT_ATOMS: atom_id res chain seq x y z
N ILE A 1 -13.61 -13.85 -8.59
CA ILE A 1 -13.36 -13.83 -7.13
C ILE A 1 -13.58 -15.24 -6.62
N LEU A 2 -12.57 -15.78 -5.92
CA LEU A 2 -12.67 -17.05 -5.21
C LEU A 2 -13.00 -16.79 -3.75
N ASN A 3 -13.69 -17.73 -3.09
CA ASN A 3 -13.96 -17.61 -1.68
C ASN A 3 -13.64 -18.91 -0.93
N ARG A 4 -13.39 -18.79 0.38
CA ARG A 4 -13.20 -19.87 1.31
C ARG A 4 -13.96 -19.56 2.60
N LYS A 5 -14.80 -20.48 3.03
CA LYS A 5 -15.52 -20.37 4.30
C LYS A 5 -14.73 -21.04 5.42
N GLN A 6 -14.63 -20.37 6.56
CA GLN A 6 -13.99 -20.90 7.77
C GLN A 6 -14.83 -20.50 8.98
N GLY A 7 -15.63 -21.43 9.49
CA GLY A 7 -16.64 -21.14 10.50
C GLY A 7 -17.69 -20.14 9.99
N LEU A 8 -17.88 -19.06 10.71
CA LEU A 8 -18.79 -17.96 10.34
C LEU A 8 -18.14 -16.92 9.41
N LYS A 9 -16.82 -16.98 9.20
CA LYS A 9 -16.09 -16.04 8.32
C LYS A 9 -16.05 -16.57 6.89
N VAL A 10 -16.20 -15.68 5.92
CA VAL A 10 -15.98 -15.95 4.49
C VAL A 10 -14.84 -15.07 4.01
N PHE A 11 -13.77 -15.72 3.56
CA PHE A 11 -12.62 -15.06 2.99
C PHE A 11 -12.74 -15.02 1.48
N TYR A 12 -12.47 -13.86 0.88
CA TYR A 12 -12.47 -13.67 -0.56
C TYR A 12 -11.06 -13.38 -1.04
N ARG A 13 -10.72 -13.87 -2.22
CA ARG A 13 -9.49 -13.53 -2.92
C ARG A 13 -9.75 -13.29 -4.40
N ILE A 14 -8.90 -12.53 -5.03
CA ILE A 14 -8.87 -12.38 -6.48
C ILE A 14 -8.49 -13.72 -7.07
N SER A 15 -9.19 -14.12 -8.16
CA SER A 15 -9.02 -15.41 -8.78
C SER A 15 -7.71 -15.55 -9.53
N ASP A 16 -7.22 -14.45 -10.09
CA ASP A 16 -6.20 -14.45 -11.12
C ASP A 16 -5.50 -13.08 -11.17
N ASP A 17 -4.22 -13.06 -11.50
CA ASP A 17 -3.46 -11.81 -11.61
C ASP A 17 -3.92 -10.97 -12.82
N ASP A 18 -4.46 -11.56 -13.88
CA ASP A 18 -5.08 -10.86 -15.01
C ASP A 18 -6.23 -9.93 -14.58
N VAL A 19 -6.91 -10.26 -13.48
CA VAL A 19 -7.96 -9.38 -12.90
C VAL A 19 -7.34 -8.09 -12.39
N ILE A 20 -6.13 -8.12 -11.84
CA ILE A 20 -5.41 -6.93 -11.40
C ILE A 20 -5.04 -6.08 -12.61
N GLU A 21 -4.52 -6.68 -13.67
CA GLU A 21 -4.16 -5.98 -14.89
C GLU A 21 -5.38 -5.31 -15.55
N LEU A 22 -6.50 -6.01 -15.61
CA LEU A 22 -7.77 -5.46 -16.10
C LEU A 22 -8.22 -4.25 -15.26
N LEU A 23 -8.18 -4.35 -13.94
CA LEU A 23 -8.55 -3.25 -13.06
C LEU A 23 -7.62 -2.05 -13.21
N ASN A 24 -6.32 -2.28 -13.37
CA ASN A 24 -5.35 -1.22 -13.61
C ASN A 24 -5.56 -0.54 -14.96
N ALA A 25 -5.81 -1.31 -16.01
CA ALA A 25 -6.15 -0.77 -17.33
C ALA A 25 -7.43 0.09 -17.25
N LEU A 26 -8.46 -0.38 -16.55
CA LEU A 26 -9.69 0.36 -16.36
C LEU A 26 -9.47 1.67 -15.57
N ARG A 27 -8.69 1.63 -14.48
CA ARG A 27 -8.31 2.82 -13.69
C ARG A 27 -7.56 3.84 -14.55
N ASN A 28 -6.63 3.38 -15.37
CA ASN A 28 -5.86 4.25 -16.27
C ASN A 28 -6.76 4.92 -17.33
N VAL A 29 -7.72 4.20 -17.88
CA VAL A 29 -8.71 4.77 -18.80
C VAL A 29 -9.60 5.79 -18.07
N ALA A 30 -10.12 5.45 -16.91
CA ALA A 30 -10.96 6.35 -16.12
C ALA A 30 -10.21 7.63 -15.74
N GLY A 31 -8.95 7.52 -15.27
CA GLY A 31 -8.13 8.68 -14.91
C GLY A 31 -7.86 9.63 -16.06
N ARG A 32 -7.78 9.13 -17.30
CA ARG A 32 -7.57 9.98 -18.49
C ARG A 32 -8.83 10.60 -19.08
N HIS A 33 -9.98 9.98 -18.88
CA HIS A 33 -11.20 10.32 -19.62
C HIS A 33 -12.38 10.74 -18.74
N VAL A 34 -12.29 10.56 -17.44
CA VAL A 34 -13.33 10.92 -16.48
C VAL A 34 -12.80 12.00 -15.53
N ALA A 35 -13.03 13.26 -15.89
CA ALA A 35 -12.55 14.44 -15.13
C ALA A 35 -12.94 14.42 -13.63
N ASP A 36 -14.08 13.80 -13.31
CA ASP A 36 -14.53 13.67 -11.92
C ASP A 36 -13.67 12.70 -11.11
N VAL A 37 -13.11 11.66 -11.72
CA VAL A 37 -12.18 10.72 -11.06
C VAL A 37 -10.91 11.47 -10.66
N GLU A 38 -10.30 12.22 -11.57
CA GLU A 38 -9.13 13.04 -11.28
C GLU A 38 -9.42 14.08 -10.19
N ARG A 39 -10.55 14.76 -10.26
CA ARG A 39 -10.97 15.72 -9.23
C ARG A 39 -11.14 15.06 -7.86
N LEU A 40 -11.80 13.91 -7.79
CA LEU A 40 -11.99 13.17 -6.54
C LEU A 40 -10.66 12.71 -5.95
N VAL A 41 -9.77 12.13 -6.77
CA VAL A 41 -8.42 11.73 -6.36
C VAL A 41 -7.68 12.95 -5.79
N ASN A 42 -7.63 14.05 -6.53
CA ASN A 42 -6.94 15.26 -6.09
C ASN A 42 -7.56 15.89 -4.84
N THR A 43 -8.89 15.89 -4.71
CA THR A 43 -9.56 16.50 -3.57
C THR A 43 -9.41 15.66 -2.29
N TYR A 44 -9.51 14.34 -2.38
CA TYR A 44 -9.56 13.48 -1.19
C TYR A 44 -8.21 12.83 -0.83
N LEU A 45 -7.35 12.58 -1.81
CA LEU A 45 -6.11 11.85 -1.59
C LEU A 45 -4.87 12.79 -1.58
N THR A 46 -4.78 13.73 -2.51
CA THR A 46 -3.63 14.65 -2.59
C THR A 46 -3.58 15.63 -1.40
N ILE A 47 -4.71 15.97 -0.79
CA ILE A 47 -4.72 16.78 0.45
C ILE A 47 -4.03 16.01 1.59
N LYS A 48 -4.15 14.68 1.62
CA LYS A 48 -3.55 13.83 2.66
C LYS A 48 -2.08 13.51 2.40
N ASP A 49 -1.69 13.46 1.14
CA ASP A 49 -0.32 13.14 0.72
C ASP A 49 0.07 13.99 -0.49
N ASN A 50 0.84 15.04 -0.22
CA ASN A 50 1.37 15.97 -1.22
C ASN A 50 2.77 15.60 -1.72
N LEU A 51 3.37 14.51 -1.24
CA LEU A 51 4.63 14.00 -1.73
C LEU A 51 4.42 12.97 -2.84
N GLU A 52 5.38 12.93 -3.74
CA GLU A 52 5.39 11.95 -4.80
C GLU A 52 5.50 10.53 -4.23
N PRO A 53 4.62 9.60 -4.62
CA PRO A 53 4.68 8.23 -4.15
C PRO A 53 5.95 7.53 -4.66
N VAL A 54 6.43 6.53 -3.90
CA VAL A 54 7.62 5.75 -4.26
C VAL A 54 7.24 4.75 -5.35
N PRO A 55 7.89 4.77 -6.52
CA PRO A 55 7.72 3.73 -7.53
C PRO A 55 8.20 2.37 -7.00
N ARG A 56 7.57 1.27 -7.47
CA ARG A 56 7.91 -0.08 -7.01
C ARG A 56 9.36 -0.49 -7.29
N ASP A 57 9.92 -0.07 -8.42
CA ASP A 57 11.30 -0.40 -8.79
C ASP A 57 12.30 0.34 -7.87
N GLU A 58 11.98 1.58 -7.51
CA GLU A 58 12.75 2.34 -6.52
C GLU A 58 12.66 1.67 -5.14
N LEU A 59 11.46 1.27 -4.71
CA LEU A 59 11.29 0.60 -3.43
C LEU A 59 12.09 -0.71 -3.38
N LEU A 60 12.05 -1.52 -4.44
CA LEU A 60 12.78 -2.78 -4.51
C LEU A 60 14.28 -2.59 -4.29
N ALA A 61 14.88 -1.61 -4.97
CA ALA A 61 16.30 -1.29 -4.81
C ALA A 61 16.61 -0.82 -3.39
N ARG A 62 15.79 0.08 -2.82
CA ARG A 62 16.03 0.66 -1.49
C ARG A 62 15.84 -0.33 -0.34
N VAL A 63 14.95 -1.32 -0.51
CA VAL A 63 14.78 -2.42 0.46
C VAL A 63 16.00 -3.34 0.48
N GLN A 64 16.60 -3.62 -0.69
CA GLN A 64 17.80 -4.44 -0.78
C GLN A 64 19.01 -3.80 -0.08
N ASP A 65 19.08 -2.47 -0.09
CA ASP A 65 20.17 -1.70 0.52
C ASP A 65 19.87 -1.26 1.97
N ASP A 66 18.75 -1.71 2.56
CA ASP A 66 18.30 -1.36 3.92
C ASP A 66 18.15 0.15 4.16
N LEU A 67 17.78 0.89 3.11
CA LEU A 67 17.67 2.35 3.13
C LEU A 67 16.30 2.88 3.59
N VAL A 68 15.31 1.99 3.73
CA VAL A 68 13.94 2.36 4.09
C VAL A 68 13.31 1.32 5.01
N THR A 69 12.46 1.79 5.91
CA THR A 69 11.55 0.92 6.66
C THR A 69 10.26 0.75 5.87
N VAL A 70 9.89 -0.49 5.50
CA VAL A 70 8.65 -0.77 4.79
C VAL A 70 7.59 -1.26 5.76
N ILE A 71 6.40 -0.67 5.70
CA ILE A 71 5.26 -1.10 6.52
C ILE A 71 4.06 -1.48 5.67
N ASP A 72 3.45 -2.61 6.03
CA ASP A 72 2.19 -3.08 5.49
C ASP A 72 1.06 -2.69 6.46
N VAL A 73 0.19 -1.77 6.04
CA VAL A 73 -0.90 -1.27 6.89
C VAL A 73 -2.21 -2.03 6.73
N ARG A 74 -2.17 -3.16 6.02
CA ARG A 74 -3.31 -4.08 5.90
C ARG A 74 -3.53 -4.89 7.18
N PRO A 75 -4.72 -5.46 7.37
CA PRO A 75 -4.96 -6.44 8.44
C PRO A 75 -3.97 -7.62 8.40
N ALA A 76 -3.68 -8.18 9.58
CA ALA A 76 -2.69 -9.25 9.74
C ALA A 76 -3.00 -10.50 8.89
N GLU A 77 -4.28 -10.81 8.67
CA GLU A 77 -4.70 -11.95 7.85
C GLU A 77 -4.33 -11.75 6.36
N GLU A 78 -4.35 -10.50 5.87
CA GLU A 78 -3.93 -10.19 4.50
C GLU A 78 -2.40 -10.23 4.36
N TYR A 79 -1.68 -9.71 5.33
CA TYR A 79 -0.23 -9.80 5.40
C TYR A 79 0.24 -11.26 5.42
N ALA A 80 -0.38 -12.10 6.27
CA ALA A 80 -0.06 -13.52 6.36
C ALA A 80 -0.36 -14.32 5.07
N ALA A 81 -1.28 -13.82 4.23
CA ALA A 81 -1.58 -14.42 2.93
C ALA A 81 -0.57 -14.04 1.83
N GLY A 82 0.33 -13.11 2.12
CA GLY A 82 1.43 -12.65 1.28
C GLY A 82 1.73 -11.17 1.49
N HIS A 83 3.01 -10.80 1.45
CA HIS A 83 3.50 -9.44 1.68
C HIS A 83 4.83 -9.16 0.97
N ILE A 84 5.24 -7.91 0.90
CA ILE A 84 6.55 -7.50 0.38
C ILE A 84 7.63 -7.97 1.36
N PRO A 85 8.68 -8.69 0.91
CA PRO A 85 9.75 -9.16 1.79
C PRO A 85 10.40 -8.00 2.56
N GLY A 86 10.63 -8.21 3.86
CA GLY A 86 11.19 -7.18 4.74
C GLY A 86 10.18 -6.19 5.30
N ALA A 87 8.95 -6.17 4.82
CA ALA A 87 7.91 -5.31 5.37
C ALA A 87 7.46 -5.77 6.76
N ALA A 88 7.29 -4.82 7.68
CA ALA A 88 6.64 -5.06 8.96
C ALA A 88 5.11 -4.90 8.82
N ASN A 89 4.34 -5.82 9.39
CA ASN A 89 2.89 -5.64 9.43
C ASN A 89 2.50 -4.74 10.60
N ILE A 90 2.01 -3.57 10.27
CA ILE A 90 1.52 -2.60 11.25
C ILE A 90 0.16 -2.07 10.76
N PRO A 91 -0.94 -2.76 11.09
CA PRO A 91 -2.27 -2.29 10.74
C PRO A 91 -2.50 -0.85 11.18
N LEU A 92 -3.19 -0.06 10.35
CA LEU A 92 -3.40 1.38 10.60
C LEU A 92 -3.95 1.66 12.02
N SER A 93 -4.79 0.76 12.56
CA SER A 93 -5.35 0.87 13.91
C SER A 93 -4.32 0.71 15.02
N GLU A 94 -3.15 0.16 14.72
CA GLU A 94 -2.07 -0.12 15.69
C GLU A 94 -0.86 0.78 15.49
N LEU A 95 -0.83 1.58 14.42
CA LEU A 95 0.32 2.38 14.01
C LEU A 95 0.90 3.21 15.16
N GLU A 96 0.04 3.88 15.92
CA GLU A 96 0.49 4.76 17.02
C GLU A 96 1.21 4.02 18.16
N LYS A 97 0.93 2.73 18.33
CA LYS A 97 1.59 1.90 19.35
C LYS A 97 2.99 1.44 18.95
N HIS A 98 3.32 1.58 17.66
CA HIS A 98 4.57 1.10 17.09
C HIS A 98 5.53 2.23 16.70
N LEU A 99 5.17 3.49 16.94
CA LEU A 99 5.97 4.64 16.53
C LEU A 99 7.39 4.61 17.11
N ASP A 100 7.53 4.24 18.39
CA ASP A 100 8.82 4.19 19.09
C ASP A 100 9.80 3.13 18.53
N GLN A 101 9.33 2.27 17.62
CA GLN A 101 10.14 1.23 16.98
C GLN A 101 10.83 1.72 15.69
N PHE A 102 10.43 2.89 15.19
CA PHE A 102 10.98 3.46 13.97
C PHE A 102 12.20 4.33 14.24
N ASP A 103 13.19 4.22 13.38
CA ASP A 103 14.30 5.15 13.33
C ASP A 103 13.80 6.50 12.74
N PRO A 104 13.88 7.62 13.49
CA PRO A 104 13.45 8.92 12.99
C PRO A 104 14.21 9.41 11.76
N GLU A 105 15.44 8.94 11.56
CA GLU A 105 16.31 9.34 10.44
C GLU A 105 16.06 8.48 9.20
N GLN A 106 15.36 7.35 9.33
CA GLN A 106 15.07 6.45 8.22
C GLN A 106 13.69 6.74 7.63
N GLU A 107 13.61 6.81 6.29
CA GLU A 107 12.33 6.99 5.62
C GLU A 107 11.45 5.75 5.74
N ILE A 108 10.17 5.97 6.04
CA ILE A 108 9.15 4.92 6.13
C ILE A 108 8.34 4.91 4.82
N VAL A 109 8.23 3.75 4.18
CA VAL A 109 7.37 3.56 3.02
C VAL A 109 6.20 2.67 3.39
N ALA A 110 4.99 3.26 3.40
CA ALA A 110 3.76 2.54 3.71
C ALA A 110 3.07 2.03 2.44
N TYR A 111 2.55 0.79 2.47
CA TYR A 111 1.73 0.26 1.38
C TYR A 111 0.46 -0.44 1.87
N CYS A 112 -0.48 -0.62 0.94
CA CYS A 112 -1.77 -1.23 1.19
C CYS A 112 -2.23 -2.08 -0.01
N ARG A 113 -3.54 -2.11 -0.29
CA ARG A 113 -4.21 -2.92 -1.33
C ARG A 113 -4.14 -2.32 -2.73
N GLY A 114 -3.66 -1.10 -2.91
CA GLY A 114 -3.60 -0.46 -4.22
C GLY A 114 -3.38 1.05 -4.15
N PRO A 115 -3.22 1.72 -5.29
CA PRO A 115 -2.80 3.11 -5.38
C PRO A 115 -3.78 4.11 -4.74
N HIS A 116 -5.06 3.74 -4.60
CA HIS A 116 -6.09 4.58 -4.01
C HIS A 116 -6.58 4.06 -2.65
N CYS A 117 -5.82 3.16 -2.00
CA CYS A 117 -6.19 2.64 -0.69
C CYS A 117 -5.96 3.69 0.40
N ILE A 118 -7.03 4.20 0.98
CA ILE A 118 -7.00 5.26 1.98
C ILE A 118 -6.14 4.93 3.21
N LEU A 119 -5.97 3.65 3.55
CA LEU A 119 -5.17 3.25 4.72
C LEU A 119 -3.71 3.68 4.60
N ALA A 120 -3.11 3.62 3.40
CA ALA A 120 -1.74 4.06 3.19
C ALA A 120 -1.62 5.58 3.28
N PHE A 121 -2.59 6.33 2.77
CA PHE A 121 -2.65 7.79 2.90
C PHE A 121 -2.78 8.22 4.36
N ASP A 122 -3.68 7.59 5.11
CA ASP A 122 -3.89 7.89 6.53
C ASP A 122 -2.65 7.52 7.37
N ALA A 123 -1.98 6.41 7.05
CA ALA A 123 -0.74 6.02 7.72
C ALA A 123 0.35 7.05 7.51
N VAL A 124 0.59 7.46 6.26
CA VAL A 124 1.61 8.46 5.92
C VAL A 124 1.29 9.80 6.57
N ALA A 125 0.03 10.26 6.55
CA ALA A 125 -0.37 11.49 7.21
C ALA A 125 -0.06 11.46 8.72
N ARG A 126 -0.44 10.38 9.41
CA ARG A 126 -0.18 10.21 10.86
C ARG A 126 1.32 10.15 11.18
N LEU A 127 2.11 9.44 10.38
CA LEU A 127 3.56 9.36 10.55
C LEU A 127 4.20 10.74 10.43
N ARG A 128 3.81 11.53 9.43
CA ARG A 128 4.31 12.90 9.22
C ARG A 128 3.89 13.85 10.34
N GLU A 129 2.67 13.75 10.84
CA GLU A 129 2.20 14.52 12.01
C GLU A 129 3.06 14.25 13.25
N LYS A 130 3.67 13.07 13.33
CA LYS A 130 4.61 12.66 14.40
C LYS A 130 6.08 12.98 14.10
N GLY A 131 6.37 13.60 12.95
CA GLY A 131 7.70 14.04 12.58
C GLY A 131 8.53 13.02 11.78
N TYR A 132 7.97 11.87 11.42
CA TYR A 132 8.67 10.88 10.60
C TYR A 132 8.69 11.26 9.11
N MET A 133 9.78 10.94 8.44
CA MET A 133 9.84 10.96 6.99
C MET A 133 9.05 9.78 6.44
N ALA A 134 7.91 10.02 5.82
CA ALA A 134 7.07 8.94 5.33
C ALA A 134 6.50 9.24 3.94
N ARG A 135 6.53 8.24 3.07
CA ARG A 135 5.87 8.24 1.76
C ARG A 135 5.07 6.94 1.59
N ARG A 136 4.17 6.93 0.65
CA ARG A 136 3.46 5.71 0.27
C ARG A 136 4.09 5.05 -0.96
N LEU A 137 3.97 3.74 -1.08
CA LEU A 137 4.19 3.04 -2.34
C LEU A 137 3.15 3.53 -3.36
N GLN A 138 3.57 3.76 -4.59
CA GLN A 138 2.68 4.18 -5.69
C GLN A 138 1.58 3.15 -5.95
N ASP A 139 1.98 1.89 -5.92
CA ASP A 139 1.11 0.73 -6.12
C ASP A 139 0.64 0.14 -4.78
N GLY A 140 -0.06 -1.00 -4.83
CA GLY A 140 -0.33 -1.81 -3.67
C GLY A 140 0.28 -3.20 -3.80
N PHE A 141 0.05 -4.04 -2.80
CA PHE A 141 0.53 -5.42 -2.81
C PHE A 141 0.04 -6.24 -4.01
N PRO A 142 -1.24 -6.15 -4.45
CA PRO A 142 -1.69 -6.88 -5.64
C PRO A 142 -0.91 -6.51 -6.91
N GLU A 143 -0.63 -5.24 -7.13
CA GLU A 143 0.13 -4.75 -8.28
C GLU A 143 1.61 -5.17 -8.18
N TRP A 144 2.19 -5.15 -6.98
CA TRP A 144 3.53 -5.67 -6.71
C TRP A 144 3.65 -7.13 -7.10
N LYS A 145 2.71 -7.95 -6.64
CA LYS A 145 2.67 -9.39 -6.93
C LYS A 145 2.45 -9.68 -8.41
N SER A 146 1.49 -8.99 -9.08
CA SER A 146 1.20 -9.20 -10.51
C SER A 146 2.36 -8.81 -11.41
N ALA A 147 3.24 -7.90 -10.95
CA ALA A 147 4.49 -7.57 -11.63
C ALA A 147 5.59 -8.65 -11.49
N GLY A 148 5.32 -9.77 -10.82
CA GLY A 148 6.28 -10.85 -10.61
C GLY A 148 7.39 -10.52 -9.62
N LEU A 149 7.21 -9.48 -8.80
CA LEU A 149 8.18 -9.09 -7.78
C LEU A 149 8.17 -10.05 -6.57
N PRO A 150 9.27 -10.10 -5.79
CA PRO A 150 9.38 -11.03 -4.66
C PRO A 150 8.23 -10.88 -3.65
N VAL A 151 7.69 -12.02 -3.20
CA VAL A 151 6.62 -12.11 -2.19
C VAL A 151 7.02 -13.12 -1.13
N LYS A 152 6.71 -12.83 0.10
CA LYS A 152 6.88 -13.72 1.24
C LYS A 152 5.54 -14.15 1.81
#